data_67d3e2e8c157c44eb7c70e10cff2d0b7
#
_entry.id   67d3e2e8c157c44eb7c70e10cff2d0b7
#
_cell.length_a   1.000
_cell.length_b   1.000
_cell.length_c   1.000
_cell.angle_alpha   90.00
_cell.angle_beta   90.00
_cell.angle_gamma   90.00
#
_symmetry.space_group_name_H-M   'P 1'
#
loop_
_entity.id
_entity.type
_entity.pdbx_description
1 polymer ?
#
loop_
_entity_poly.entity_id
_entity_poly.type
_entity_poly.pdbx_seq_one_letter_code
_entity_poly.pdbx_strand_id
1 'polypeptide(L)'
;MSNEFLWVEKYRPQQIADCILSTELKQTFEKIVTSGDLPNMLFSGTAGTGKTTVAKALCNQMNLDWIMINGSEDGNIDTLRGKIKQFASTVSLQGGVKVVILDEADYLNAQSTQPALRGFIEEFSNNCRFILTCNFKNRIIEPLHSRCGVYEFNTSKKNTAALMQNMFERACTILDGEGVEYDKKDLLPIVSKHAPDWRRVLNELQRRSVLGFDVSSTVDMGGSIEDLVKTLKDKNFKEMRKWVVNNIDT
;
A
#
# COMPACT_ATOMS: atom_id res chain seq x y z
N MET A 1 -7.35 3.10 23.78
CA MET A 1 -6.63 3.86 22.74
C MET A 1 -5.27 3.21 22.60
N SER A 2 -4.99 2.50 21.49
CA SER A 2 -3.67 1.95 21.23
C SER A 2 -2.71 3.12 21.11
N ASN A 3 -1.67 3.12 21.94
CA ASN A 3 -0.59 4.11 21.90
C ASN A 3 0.34 3.75 20.72
N GLU A 4 -0.20 3.80 19.50
CA GLU A 4 0.57 3.54 18.29
C GLU A 4 1.48 4.72 18.05
N PHE A 5 2.76 4.54 18.34
CA PHE A 5 3.77 5.56 18.18
C PHE A 5 4.03 5.89 16.69
N LEU A 6 3.86 4.91 15.80
CA LEU A 6 4.11 5.08 14.37
C LEU A 6 2.91 5.72 13.66
N TRP A 7 3.12 6.87 13.03
CA TRP A 7 2.08 7.57 12.28
C TRP A 7 1.47 6.73 11.15
N VAL A 8 2.24 5.85 10.54
CA VAL A 8 1.76 4.92 9.51
C VAL A 8 0.64 4.04 10.02
N GLU A 9 0.68 3.63 11.30
CA GLU A 9 -0.37 2.83 11.92
C GLU A 9 -1.44 3.70 12.57
N LYS A 10 -1.06 4.73 13.31
CA LYS A 10 -1.99 5.66 13.99
C LYS A 10 -2.98 6.31 13.03
N TYR A 11 -2.51 6.72 11.85
CA TYR A 11 -3.30 7.40 10.83
C TYR A 11 -3.72 6.49 9.68
N ARG A 12 -3.69 5.17 9.88
CA ARG A 12 -4.15 4.22 8.87
C ARG A 12 -5.65 4.40 8.61
N PRO A 13 -6.09 4.70 7.38
CA PRO A 13 -7.49 4.81 7.03
C PRO A 13 -8.31 3.59 7.44
N GLN A 14 -9.47 3.84 8.04
CA GLN A 14 -10.42 2.80 8.44
C GLN A 14 -11.61 2.71 7.48
N GLN A 15 -11.81 3.73 6.65
CA GLN A 15 -12.88 3.82 5.66
C GLN A 15 -12.31 4.13 4.28
N ILE A 16 -13.01 3.70 3.24
CA ILE A 16 -12.60 3.94 1.84
C ILE A 16 -12.56 5.44 1.51
N ALA A 17 -13.48 6.22 2.11
CA ALA A 17 -13.50 7.67 1.94
C ALA A 17 -12.19 8.35 2.33
N ASP A 18 -11.49 7.83 3.34
CA ASP A 18 -10.23 8.37 3.87
C ASP A 18 -8.99 7.86 3.12
N CYS A 19 -9.15 6.85 2.25
CA CYS A 19 -8.05 6.30 1.49
C CYS A 19 -7.65 7.22 0.33
N ILE A 20 -6.35 7.33 0.09
CA ILE A 20 -5.80 8.08 -1.05
C ILE A 20 -5.81 7.18 -2.28
N LEU A 21 -6.85 7.32 -3.07
CA LEU A 21 -7.13 6.48 -4.24
C LEU A 21 -7.50 7.36 -5.44
N SER A 22 -7.31 6.82 -6.64
CA SER A 22 -7.89 7.43 -7.84
C SER A 22 -9.42 7.47 -7.74
N THR A 23 -10.03 8.46 -8.35
CA THR A 23 -11.50 8.63 -8.33
C THR A 23 -12.22 7.36 -8.79
N GLU A 24 -11.69 6.68 -9.80
CA GLU A 24 -12.26 5.44 -10.35
C GLU A 24 -12.24 4.29 -9.32
N LEU A 25 -11.09 4.07 -8.65
CA LEU A 25 -10.97 3.05 -7.62
C LEU A 25 -11.84 3.38 -6.42
N LYS A 26 -11.86 4.64 -5.99
CA LYS A 26 -12.68 5.09 -4.86
C LYS A 26 -14.17 4.82 -5.12
N GLN A 27 -14.69 5.25 -6.27
CA GLN A 27 -16.07 4.99 -6.66
C GLN A 27 -16.40 3.50 -6.76
N THR A 28 -15.45 2.70 -7.28
CA THR A 28 -15.63 1.25 -7.38
C THR A 28 -15.75 0.60 -6.01
N PHE A 29 -14.86 0.93 -5.08
CA PHE A 29 -14.91 0.37 -3.73
C PHE A 29 -16.10 0.89 -2.92
N GLU A 30 -16.52 2.14 -3.08
CA GLU A 30 -17.73 2.68 -2.47
C GLU A 30 -19.00 1.94 -2.97
N LYS A 31 -19.06 1.60 -4.25
CA LYS A 31 -20.15 0.78 -4.79
C LYS A 31 -20.16 -0.63 -4.19
N ILE A 32 -19.01 -1.27 -4.04
CA ILE A 32 -18.88 -2.58 -3.40
C ILE A 32 -19.38 -2.52 -1.95
N VAL A 33 -18.96 -1.51 -1.19
CA VAL A 33 -19.44 -1.30 0.18
C VAL A 33 -20.96 -1.09 0.22
N THR A 34 -21.51 -0.30 -0.70
CA THR A 34 -22.95 0.00 -0.75
C THR A 34 -23.77 -1.22 -1.18
N SER A 35 -23.28 -2.05 -2.08
CA SER A 35 -23.96 -3.29 -2.50
C SER A 35 -23.95 -4.36 -1.42
N GLY A 36 -23.00 -4.31 -0.48
CA GLY A 36 -22.79 -5.36 0.52
C GLY A 36 -22.21 -6.66 -0.05
N ASP A 37 -21.89 -6.71 -1.34
CA ASP A 37 -21.40 -7.91 -2.01
C ASP A 37 -19.91 -7.75 -2.38
N LEU A 38 -19.06 -8.43 -1.60
CA LEU A 38 -17.61 -8.40 -1.75
C LEU A 38 -17.16 -9.53 -2.70
N PRO A 39 -16.59 -9.22 -3.89
CA PRO A 39 -16.00 -10.22 -4.76
C PRO A 39 -14.60 -10.65 -4.29
N ASN A 40 -14.03 -11.70 -4.88
CA ASN A 40 -12.61 -11.97 -4.75
C ASN A 40 -11.81 -10.90 -5.50
N MET A 41 -10.74 -10.38 -4.89
CA MET A 41 -9.98 -9.26 -5.43
C MET A 41 -8.48 -9.54 -5.46
N LEU A 42 -7.82 -8.95 -6.45
CA LEU A 42 -6.36 -8.88 -6.56
C LEU A 42 -5.93 -7.43 -6.69
N PHE A 43 -5.27 -6.91 -5.65
CA PHE A 43 -4.73 -5.56 -5.61
C PHE A 43 -3.28 -5.57 -6.05
N SER A 44 -2.96 -4.90 -7.12
CA SER A 44 -1.63 -4.84 -7.72
C SER A 44 -1.11 -3.40 -7.77
N GLY A 45 0.16 -3.19 -7.48
CA GLY A 45 0.81 -1.87 -7.56
C GLY A 45 2.07 -1.80 -6.71
N THR A 46 2.83 -0.72 -6.85
CA THR A 46 4.08 -0.50 -6.12
C THR A 46 3.88 -0.47 -4.60
N ALA A 47 4.97 -0.63 -3.85
CA ALA A 47 4.93 -0.54 -2.39
C ALA A 47 4.41 0.83 -1.91
N GLY A 48 3.77 0.86 -0.75
CA GLY A 48 3.30 2.10 -0.11
C GLY A 48 2.06 2.76 -0.72
N THR A 49 1.44 2.20 -1.78
CA THR A 49 0.25 2.75 -2.46
C THR A 49 -1.08 2.50 -1.74
N GLY A 50 -1.07 1.84 -0.59
CA GLY A 50 -2.26 1.64 0.25
C GLY A 50 -3.05 0.35 0.00
N LYS A 51 -2.55 -0.64 -0.77
CA LYS A 51 -3.24 -1.92 -1.06
C LYS A 51 -3.78 -2.62 0.19
N THR A 52 -2.90 -2.93 1.13
CA THR A 52 -3.26 -3.59 2.40
C THR A 52 -4.18 -2.73 3.25
N THR A 53 -4.00 -1.41 3.22
CA THR A 53 -4.86 -0.45 3.92
C THR A 53 -6.29 -0.49 3.38
N VAL A 54 -6.45 -0.48 2.05
CA VAL A 54 -7.77 -0.57 1.40
C VAL A 54 -8.44 -1.91 1.68
N ALA A 55 -7.68 -3.02 1.64
CA ALA A 55 -8.21 -4.34 1.99
C ALA A 55 -8.81 -4.36 3.40
N LYS A 56 -8.07 -3.82 4.39
CA LYS A 56 -8.55 -3.70 5.78
C LYS A 56 -9.74 -2.73 5.89
N ALA A 57 -9.67 -1.58 5.22
CA ALA A 57 -10.75 -0.58 5.26
C ALA A 57 -12.07 -1.13 4.69
N LEU A 58 -12.03 -1.90 3.60
CA LEU A 58 -13.20 -2.60 3.06
C LEU A 58 -13.81 -3.55 4.08
N CYS A 59 -13.01 -4.42 4.68
CA CYS A 59 -13.48 -5.37 5.68
C CYS A 59 -14.09 -4.67 6.90
N ASN A 60 -13.42 -3.63 7.42
CA ASN A 60 -13.90 -2.87 8.57
C ASN A 60 -15.19 -2.11 8.26
N GLN A 61 -15.26 -1.42 7.13
CA GLN A 61 -16.43 -0.64 6.74
C GLN A 61 -17.66 -1.50 6.46
N MET A 62 -17.45 -2.71 5.92
CA MET A 62 -18.51 -3.70 5.69
C MET A 62 -18.80 -4.57 6.93
N ASN A 63 -18.09 -4.34 8.05
CA ASN A 63 -18.22 -5.12 9.29
C ASN A 63 -18.10 -6.64 9.08
N LEU A 64 -17.08 -7.05 8.30
CA LEU A 64 -16.82 -8.46 7.98
C LEU A 64 -15.76 -9.05 8.90
N ASP A 65 -15.92 -10.33 9.25
CA ASP A 65 -14.85 -11.10 9.91
C ASP A 65 -13.71 -11.34 8.92
N TRP A 66 -12.47 -11.01 9.30
CA TRP A 66 -11.32 -11.21 8.43
C TRP A 66 -10.07 -11.67 9.17
N ILE A 67 -9.21 -12.39 8.47
CA ILE A 67 -7.85 -12.70 8.87
C ILE A 67 -6.87 -12.18 7.82
N MET A 68 -5.66 -11.86 8.26
CA MET A 68 -4.57 -11.51 7.35
C MET A 68 -3.45 -12.53 7.47
N ILE A 69 -2.99 -13.02 6.33
CA ILE A 69 -1.88 -13.96 6.19
C ILE A 69 -0.84 -13.28 5.30
N ASN A 70 0.39 -13.17 5.76
CA ASN A 70 1.48 -12.59 4.99
C ASN A 70 2.18 -13.67 4.17
N GLY A 71 2.17 -13.52 2.83
CA GLY A 71 2.79 -14.49 1.92
C GLY A 71 4.31 -14.58 2.06
N SER A 72 4.97 -13.52 2.54
CA SER A 72 6.42 -13.52 2.75
C SER A 72 6.83 -14.26 4.04
N GLU A 73 5.98 -14.33 5.04
CA GLU A 73 6.23 -14.97 6.33
C GLU A 73 5.63 -16.38 6.39
N ASP A 74 4.38 -16.53 5.98
CA ASP A 74 3.57 -17.74 6.08
C ASP A 74 3.48 -18.52 4.75
N GLY A 75 4.46 -18.36 3.86
CA GLY A 75 4.44 -18.91 2.49
C GLY A 75 4.41 -20.43 2.36
N ASN A 76 4.51 -21.17 3.48
CA ASN A 76 4.39 -22.62 3.49
C ASN A 76 2.92 -23.03 3.24
N ILE A 77 2.73 -23.97 2.30
CA ILE A 77 1.43 -24.47 1.88
C ILE A 77 0.61 -25.07 3.04
N ASP A 78 1.26 -25.82 3.95
CA ASP A 78 0.56 -26.49 5.04
C ASP A 78 0.09 -25.50 6.11
N THR A 79 0.91 -24.51 6.43
CA THR A 79 0.56 -23.40 7.33
C THR A 79 -0.62 -22.60 6.77
N LEU A 80 -0.53 -22.23 5.50
CA LEU A 80 -1.56 -21.47 4.82
C LEU A 80 -2.88 -22.24 4.74
N ARG A 81 -2.80 -23.55 4.38
CA ARG A 81 -3.96 -24.44 4.36
C ARG A 81 -4.62 -24.56 5.72
N GLY A 82 -3.83 -24.75 6.78
CA GLY A 82 -4.31 -24.85 8.15
C GLY A 82 -5.07 -23.60 8.59
N LYS A 83 -4.45 -22.41 8.43
CA LYS A 83 -5.04 -21.11 8.79
C LYS A 83 -6.33 -20.83 8.00
N ILE A 84 -6.32 -21.02 6.69
CA ILE A 84 -7.50 -20.79 5.84
C ILE A 84 -8.63 -21.73 6.20
N LYS A 85 -8.37 -23.06 6.30
CA LYS A 85 -9.40 -24.04 6.64
C LYS A 85 -10.00 -23.77 8.02
N GLN A 86 -9.18 -23.53 9.02
CA GLN A 86 -9.66 -23.23 10.37
C GLN A 86 -10.58 -22.02 10.37
N PHE A 87 -10.20 -20.95 9.69
CA PHE A 87 -10.99 -19.72 9.62
C PHE A 87 -12.25 -19.90 8.79
N ALA A 88 -12.15 -20.44 7.57
CA ALA A 88 -13.28 -20.56 6.62
C ALA A 88 -14.33 -21.59 7.06
N SER A 89 -13.94 -22.62 7.87
CA SER A 89 -14.87 -23.63 8.36
C SER A 89 -15.73 -23.17 9.55
N THR A 90 -15.40 -22.05 10.20
CA THR A 90 -16.20 -21.51 11.31
C THR A 90 -17.27 -20.55 10.79
N VAL A 91 -18.39 -20.44 11.49
CA VAL A 91 -19.46 -19.48 11.17
C VAL A 91 -19.00 -18.06 11.51
N SER A 92 -19.39 -17.07 10.70
CA SER A 92 -19.15 -15.67 11.02
C SER A 92 -20.00 -15.24 12.23
N LEU A 93 -19.40 -14.51 13.17
CA LEU A 93 -20.11 -13.94 14.34
C LEU A 93 -20.93 -12.71 13.94
N GLN A 94 -20.53 -12.02 12.90
CA GLN A 94 -21.18 -10.82 12.39
C GLN A 94 -22.31 -11.13 11.36
N GLY A 95 -22.38 -12.39 10.93
CA GLY A 95 -23.17 -12.77 9.76
C GLY A 95 -22.45 -12.40 8.44
N GLY A 96 -22.86 -12.99 7.34
CA GLY A 96 -22.26 -12.74 6.02
C GLY A 96 -21.01 -13.57 5.73
N VAL A 97 -20.26 -13.15 4.72
CA VAL A 97 -19.03 -13.83 4.27
C VAL A 97 -17.83 -13.42 5.12
N LYS A 98 -16.88 -14.33 5.26
CA LYS A 98 -15.58 -14.05 5.87
C LYS A 98 -14.56 -13.64 4.82
N VAL A 99 -13.51 -12.95 5.24
CA VAL A 99 -12.48 -12.49 4.30
C VAL A 99 -11.09 -12.97 4.72
N VAL A 100 -10.38 -13.58 3.79
CA VAL A 100 -8.96 -13.88 3.91
C VAL A 100 -8.18 -12.86 3.10
N ILE A 101 -7.41 -12.01 3.78
CA ILE A 101 -6.47 -11.08 3.16
C ILE A 101 -5.12 -11.79 3.06
N LEU A 102 -4.66 -12.02 1.83
CA LEU A 102 -3.34 -12.56 1.53
C LEU A 102 -2.43 -11.41 1.11
N ASP A 103 -1.70 -10.88 2.09
CA ASP A 103 -0.76 -9.78 1.84
C ASP A 103 0.53 -10.32 1.22
N GLU A 104 1.12 -9.57 0.29
CA GLU A 104 2.33 -9.97 -0.42
C GLU A 104 2.22 -11.36 -1.12
N ALA A 105 1.10 -11.62 -1.78
CA ALA A 105 0.83 -12.91 -2.44
C ALA A 105 1.83 -13.26 -3.55
N ASP A 106 2.57 -12.30 -4.08
CA ASP A 106 3.65 -12.49 -5.05
C ASP A 106 4.92 -13.15 -4.48
N TYR A 107 5.00 -13.32 -3.16
CA TYR A 107 6.03 -14.14 -2.49
C TYR A 107 5.61 -15.61 -2.33
N LEU A 108 4.34 -15.93 -2.53
CA LEU A 108 3.86 -17.30 -2.48
C LEU A 108 4.41 -18.12 -3.66
N ASN A 109 4.82 -19.35 -3.38
CA ASN A 109 5.38 -20.23 -4.41
C ASN A 109 4.36 -20.50 -5.53
N ALA A 110 4.74 -20.13 -6.76
CA ALA A 110 3.89 -20.25 -7.95
C ALA A 110 3.60 -21.69 -8.38
N GLN A 111 4.44 -22.66 -7.97
CA GLN A 111 4.29 -24.07 -8.36
C GLN A 111 3.51 -24.90 -7.32
N SER A 112 3.42 -24.45 -6.08
CA SER A 112 2.79 -25.21 -4.98
C SER A 112 1.67 -24.43 -4.30
N THR A 113 1.98 -23.26 -3.72
CA THR A 113 1.05 -22.55 -2.84
C THR A 113 -0.02 -21.80 -3.62
N GLN A 114 0.34 -21.11 -4.70
CA GLN A 114 -0.65 -20.39 -5.52
C GLN A 114 -1.68 -21.33 -6.21
N PRO A 115 -1.29 -22.51 -6.77
CA PRO A 115 -2.27 -23.50 -7.23
C PRO A 115 -3.21 -24.02 -6.14
N ALA A 116 -2.72 -24.17 -4.90
CA ALA A 116 -3.58 -24.56 -3.79
C ALA A 116 -4.61 -23.47 -3.43
N LEU A 117 -4.23 -22.18 -3.51
CA LEU A 117 -5.15 -21.06 -3.32
C LEU A 117 -6.31 -21.09 -4.30
N ARG A 118 -6.08 -21.47 -5.56
CA ARG A 118 -7.15 -21.68 -6.53
C ARG A 118 -8.20 -22.64 -6.00
N GLY A 119 -7.75 -23.77 -5.44
CA GLY A 119 -8.66 -24.76 -4.83
C GLY A 119 -9.45 -24.18 -3.65
N PHE A 120 -8.79 -23.39 -2.78
CA PHE A 120 -9.47 -22.77 -1.63
C PHE A 120 -10.52 -21.73 -2.04
N ILE A 121 -10.25 -20.91 -3.06
CA ILE A 121 -11.21 -19.95 -3.58
C ILE A 121 -12.49 -20.66 -4.06
N GLU A 122 -12.35 -21.84 -4.69
CA GLU A 122 -13.49 -22.65 -5.15
C GLU A 122 -14.17 -23.37 -3.99
N GLU A 123 -13.40 -24.03 -3.11
CA GLU A 123 -13.89 -24.82 -1.97
C GLU A 123 -14.71 -23.97 -0.99
N PHE A 124 -14.26 -22.74 -0.70
CA PHE A 124 -14.88 -21.86 0.28
C PHE A 124 -15.72 -20.71 -0.33
N SER A 125 -16.05 -20.79 -1.62
CA SER A 125 -16.76 -19.73 -2.35
C SER A 125 -18.09 -19.29 -1.72
N ASN A 126 -18.77 -20.17 -0.99
CA ASN A 126 -20.03 -19.85 -0.31
C ASN A 126 -19.84 -19.04 0.97
N ASN A 127 -18.72 -19.23 1.68
CA ASN A 127 -18.52 -18.71 3.03
C ASN A 127 -17.41 -17.69 3.13
N CYS A 128 -16.49 -17.65 2.15
CA CYS A 128 -15.28 -16.86 2.24
C CYS A 128 -14.97 -16.12 0.94
N ARG A 129 -14.38 -14.94 1.07
CA ARG A 129 -13.81 -14.16 -0.03
C ARG A 129 -12.33 -13.96 0.22
N PHE A 130 -11.60 -13.74 -0.87
CA PHE A 130 -10.16 -13.59 -0.85
C PHE A 130 -9.77 -12.23 -1.42
N ILE A 131 -8.94 -11.49 -0.68
CA ILE A 131 -8.30 -10.27 -1.15
C ILE A 131 -6.80 -10.52 -1.17
N LEU A 132 -6.23 -10.61 -2.36
CA LEU A 132 -4.80 -10.77 -2.57
C LEU A 132 -4.17 -9.42 -2.81
N THR A 133 -3.02 -9.14 -2.20
CA THR A 133 -2.20 -7.97 -2.57
C THR A 133 -0.89 -8.43 -3.17
N CYS A 134 -0.36 -7.70 -4.15
CA CYS A 134 0.93 -7.97 -4.75
C CYS A 134 1.62 -6.70 -5.23
N ASN A 135 2.94 -6.70 -5.23
CA ASN A 135 3.72 -5.64 -5.85
C ASN A 135 3.97 -5.95 -7.34
N PHE A 136 4.15 -7.22 -7.67
CA PHE A 136 4.44 -7.70 -9.02
C PHE A 136 3.32 -8.61 -9.53
N LYS A 137 2.42 -8.05 -10.34
CA LYS A 137 1.28 -8.76 -10.94
C LYS A 137 1.70 -10.02 -11.72
N ASN A 138 2.82 -9.95 -12.42
CA ASN A 138 3.36 -11.05 -13.22
C ASN A 138 3.88 -12.25 -12.42
N ARG A 139 4.01 -12.14 -11.10
CA ARG A 139 4.34 -13.26 -10.21
C ARG A 139 3.12 -14.03 -9.75
N ILE A 140 1.93 -13.53 -10.01
CA ILE A 140 0.68 -14.23 -9.70
C ILE A 140 0.27 -15.06 -10.92
N ILE A 141 -0.05 -16.34 -10.70
CA ILE A 141 -0.43 -17.26 -11.77
C ILE A 141 -1.75 -16.87 -12.41
N GLU A 142 -1.88 -17.08 -13.71
CA GLU A 142 -3.07 -16.74 -14.51
C GLU A 142 -4.40 -17.32 -13.94
N PRO A 143 -4.45 -18.56 -13.41
CA PRO A 143 -5.67 -19.07 -12.79
C PRO A 143 -6.21 -18.28 -11.60
N LEU A 144 -5.37 -17.50 -10.90
CA LEU A 144 -5.82 -16.59 -9.84
C LEU A 144 -6.34 -15.27 -10.41
N HIS A 145 -5.74 -14.77 -11.50
CA HIS A 145 -6.25 -13.60 -12.21
C HIS A 145 -7.68 -13.81 -12.71
N SER A 146 -7.99 -15.00 -13.23
CA SER A 146 -9.34 -15.32 -13.74
C SER A 146 -10.41 -15.45 -12.64
N ARG A 147 -10.02 -15.64 -11.39
CA ARG A 147 -10.92 -15.81 -10.23
C ARG A 147 -11.09 -14.57 -9.38
N CYS A 148 -10.27 -13.58 -9.60
CA CYS A 148 -10.25 -12.33 -8.82
C CYS A 148 -10.47 -11.13 -9.74
N GLY A 149 -11.25 -10.17 -9.30
CA GLY A 149 -11.27 -8.85 -9.93
C GLY A 149 -9.92 -8.16 -9.70
N VAL A 150 -9.24 -7.77 -10.78
CA VAL A 150 -7.91 -7.14 -10.70
C VAL A 150 -8.07 -5.63 -10.59
N TYR A 151 -7.50 -5.05 -9.52
CA TYR A 151 -7.51 -3.61 -9.25
C TYR A 151 -6.07 -3.10 -9.20
N GLU A 152 -5.73 -2.19 -10.10
CA GLU A 152 -4.38 -1.65 -10.21
C GLU A 152 -4.26 -0.33 -9.46
N PHE A 153 -3.40 -0.33 -8.46
CA PHE A 153 -3.04 0.85 -7.65
C PHE A 153 -1.93 1.68 -8.31
N ASN A 154 -1.75 1.49 -9.62
CA ASN A 154 -0.76 2.25 -10.37
C ASN A 154 -1.27 3.67 -10.63
N THR A 155 -0.38 4.62 -10.43
CA THR A 155 -0.69 6.03 -10.62
C THR A 155 -0.40 6.41 -12.06
N SER A 156 -1.43 6.64 -12.87
CA SER A 156 -1.24 7.28 -14.18
C SER A 156 -0.79 8.74 -13.99
N LYS A 157 -0.02 9.28 -14.92
CA LYS A 157 0.43 10.70 -14.86
C LYS A 157 -0.73 11.68 -14.66
N LYS A 158 -1.92 11.38 -15.18
CA LYS A 158 -3.12 12.20 -15.02
C LYS A 158 -3.66 12.22 -13.59
N ASN A 159 -3.57 11.10 -12.88
CA ASN A 159 -4.11 10.96 -11.53
C ASN A 159 -3.09 11.35 -10.45
N THR A 160 -1.80 11.42 -10.79
CA THR A 160 -0.72 11.70 -9.84
C THR A 160 -0.94 13.03 -9.11
N ALA A 161 -1.28 14.10 -9.85
CA ALA A 161 -1.46 15.43 -9.25
C ALA A 161 -2.61 15.44 -8.22
N ALA A 162 -3.75 14.83 -8.55
CA ALA A 162 -4.89 14.75 -7.64
C ALA A 162 -4.57 13.91 -6.38
N LEU A 163 -3.86 12.80 -6.54
CA LEU A 163 -3.44 11.97 -5.40
C LEU A 163 -2.42 12.68 -4.51
N MET A 164 -1.49 13.43 -5.11
CA MET A 164 -0.54 14.26 -4.34
C MET A 164 -1.27 15.36 -3.58
N GLN A 165 -2.29 15.99 -4.15
CA GLN A 165 -3.10 16.99 -3.47
C GLN A 165 -3.85 16.36 -2.27
N ASN A 166 -4.49 15.21 -2.47
CA ASN A 166 -5.19 14.50 -1.38
C ASN A 166 -4.21 14.11 -0.24
N MET A 167 -2.99 13.66 -0.61
CA MET A 167 -1.97 13.35 0.40
C MET A 167 -1.48 14.60 1.11
N PHE A 168 -1.32 15.71 0.40
CA PHE A 168 -0.93 16.98 0.97
C PHE A 168 -1.97 17.49 2.01
N GLU A 169 -3.25 17.46 1.65
CA GLU A 169 -4.35 17.84 2.56
C GLU A 169 -4.39 16.93 3.79
N ARG A 170 -4.20 15.63 3.61
CA ARG A 170 -4.11 14.68 4.71
C ARG A 170 -2.88 14.93 5.58
N ALA A 171 -1.72 15.26 5.00
CA ALA A 171 -0.51 15.61 5.73
C ALA A 171 -0.73 16.85 6.62
N CYS A 172 -1.39 17.89 6.09
CA CYS A 172 -1.77 19.05 6.88
C CYS A 172 -2.66 18.66 8.07
N THR A 173 -3.71 17.87 7.83
CA THR A 173 -4.62 17.40 8.89
C THR A 173 -3.89 16.63 9.99
N ILE A 174 -2.92 15.79 9.61
CA ILE A 174 -2.13 15.00 10.57
C ILE A 174 -1.23 15.91 11.39
N LEU A 175 -0.51 16.85 10.76
CA LEU A 175 0.40 17.76 11.45
C LEU A 175 -0.36 18.72 12.37
N ASP A 176 -1.50 19.24 11.94
CA ASP A 176 -2.38 20.07 12.77
C ASP A 176 -2.89 19.29 13.99
N GLY A 177 -3.27 18.01 13.78
CA GLY A 177 -3.70 17.13 14.86
C GLY A 177 -2.62 16.74 15.87
N GLU A 178 -1.35 16.74 15.46
CA GLU A 178 -0.19 16.51 16.32
C GLU A 178 0.35 17.81 16.96
N GLY A 179 -0.22 18.97 16.58
CA GLY A 179 0.24 20.28 17.09
C GLY A 179 1.65 20.66 16.62
N VAL A 180 2.06 20.18 15.45
CA VAL A 180 3.38 20.46 14.87
C VAL A 180 3.32 21.72 14.02
N GLU A 181 4.21 22.67 14.28
CA GLU A 181 4.37 23.87 13.44
C GLU A 181 5.10 23.52 12.14
N TYR A 182 4.56 23.94 10.99
CA TYR A 182 5.15 23.69 9.66
C TYR A 182 4.79 24.80 8.67
N ASP A 183 5.61 25.00 7.64
CA ASP A 183 5.23 25.79 6.45
C ASP A 183 4.70 24.85 5.36
N LYS A 184 3.57 25.20 4.77
CA LYS A 184 2.98 24.46 3.65
C LYS A 184 3.92 24.31 2.45
N LYS A 185 4.87 25.24 2.29
CA LYS A 185 5.89 25.18 1.24
C LYS A 185 6.86 24.01 1.43
N ASP A 186 7.10 23.58 2.68
CA ASP A 186 8.03 22.51 2.98
C ASP A 186 7.41 21.12 2.80
N LEU A 187 6.07 21.03 2.81
CA LEU A 187 5.35 19.77 2.63
C LEU A 187 5.31 19.30 1.17
N LEU A 188 5.18 20.24 0.24
CA LEU A 188 5.04 19.91 -1.19
C LEU A 188 6.23 19.12 -1.75
N PRO A 189 7.50 19.51 -1.46
CA PRO A 189 8.66 18.72 -1.85
C PRO A 189 8.68 17.32 -1.26
N ILE A 190 8.24 17.14 -0.01
CA ILE A 190 8.20 15.82 0.64
C ILE A 190 7.19 14.92 -0.06
N VAL A 191 5.97 15.41 -0.29
CA VAL A 191 4.93 14.65 -0.97
C VAL A 191 5.33 14.31 -2.41
N SER A 192 5.88 15.28 -3.16
CA SER A 192 6.28 15.06 -4.56
C SER A 192 7.46 14.10 -4.70
N LYS A 193 8.44 14.15 -3.79
CA LYS A 193 9.62 13.29 -3.82
C LYS A 193 9.27 11.81 -3.59
N HIS A 194 8.32 11.53 -2.72
CA HIS A 194 8.00 10.17 -2.29
C HIS A 194 6.74 9.58 -2.93
N ALA A 195 5.93 10.39 -3.64
CA ALA A 195 4.76 9.89 -4.35
C ALA A 195 5.14 8.82 -5.39
N PRO A 196 4.41 7.71 -5.48
CA PRO A 196 3.15 7.36 -4.82
C PRO A 196 3.30 6.52 -3.53
N ASP A 197 4.49 6.46 -2.92
CA ASP A 197 4.72 5.74 -1.67
C ASP A 197 4.28 6.59 -0.45
N TRP A 198 2.99 6.49 -0.10
CA TRP A 198 2.41 7.25 1.01
C TRP A 198 2.96 6.85 2.38
N ARG A 199 3.48 5.63 2.51
CA ARG A 199 4.15 5.17 3.73
C ARG A 199 5.44 5.96 3.97
N ARG A 200 6.24 6.16 2.92
CA ARG A 200 7.46 6.99 3.01
C ARG A 200 7.14 8.44 3.32
N VAL A 201 6.06 8.99 2.73
CA VAL A 201 5.62 10.35 3.06
C VAL A 201 5.33 10.48 4.55
N LEU A 202 4.51 9.58 5.13
CA LEU A 202 4.17 9.62 6.55
C LEU A 202 5.39 9.44 7.47
N ASN A 203 6.30 8.52 7.13
CA ASN A 203 7.53 8.33 7.90
C ASN A 203 8.42 9.58 7.87
N GLU A 204 8.53 10.24 6.72
CA GLU A 204 9.31 11.46 6.60
C GLU A 204 8.67 12.63 7.37
N LEU A 205 7.34 12.76 7.34
CA LEU A 205 6.61 13.73 8.13
C LEU A 205 6.82 13.50 9.63
N GLN A 206 6.71 12.26 10.10
CA GLN A 206 6.96 11.91 11.49
C GLN A 206 8.41 12.19 11.90
N ARG A 207 9.38 11.89 11.04
CA ARG A 207 10.77 12.22 11.29
C ARG A 207 10.98 13.73 11.46
N ARG A 208 10.36 14.52 10.59
CA ARG A 208 10.48 15.99 10.64
C ARG A 208 9.71 16.62 11.78
N SER A 209 8.64 16.03 12.25
CA SER A 209 7.93 16.53 13.43
C SER A 209 8.78 16.49 14.69
N VAL A 210 9.76 15.56 14.77
CA VAL A 210 10.70 15.46 15.89
C VAL A 210 11.92 16.38 15.70
N LEU A 211 12.42 16.51 14.46
CA LEU A 211 13.66 17.25 14.16
C LEU A 211 13.43 18.74 13.84
N GLY A 212 12.18 19.14 13.58
CA GLY A 212 11.81 20.46 13.07
C GLY A 212 11.73 20.47 11.54
N PHE A 213 10.81 21.29 11.00
CA PHE A 213 10.67 21.49 9.55
C PHE A 213 11.69 22.48 8.99
N ASP A 214 12.25 23.33 9.84
CA ASP A 214 13.31 24.31 9.51
C ASP A 214 14.67 23.70 9.16
N VAL A 215 14.75 22.37 9.16
CA VAL A 215 15.95 21.72 8.67
C VAL A 215 15.99 21.85 7.14
N SER A 216 16.40 23.02 6.68
CA SER A 216 16.99 23.27 5.35
C SER A 216 18.23 22.39 5.08
N SER A 217 18.53 21.46 5.96
CA SER A 217 19.34 20.28 5.74
C SER A 217 18.46 19.18 5.14
N THR A 218 17.87 19.42 3.98
CA THR A 218 18.09 18.44 2.95
C THR A 218 19.59 18.40 2.79
N VAL A 219 20.24 17.59 3.55
CA VAL A 219 21.34 16.85 3.01
C VAL A 219 20.67 16.10 1.86
N ASP A 220 20.50 16.76 0.72
CA ASP A 220 20.47 16.14 -0.59
C ASP A 220 21.80 15.41 -0.67
N MET A 221 21.84 14.23 -0.04
CA MET A 221 22.92 13.28 -0.27
C MET A 221 22.81 12.70 -1.68
N GLY A 222 21.83 13.14 -2.46
CA GLY A 222 21.68 12.84 -3.86
C GLY A 222 21.63 14.14 -4.65
N GLY A 223 22.74 14.54 -5.26
CA GLY A 223 22.71 15.59 -6.28
C GLY A 223 21.65 15.25 -7.33
N SER A 224 20.96 16.26 -7.88
CA SER A 224 19.88 16.02 -8.82
C SER A 224 20.42 15.26 -10.06
N ILE A 225 19.57 14.49 -10.74
CA ILE A 225 19.92 13.87 -12.03
C ILE A 225 20.43 14.95 -13.01
N GLU A 226 19.97 16.18 -12.85
CA GLU A 226 20.43 17.34 -13.63
C GLU A 226 21.90 17.67 -13.37
N ASP A 227 22.37 17.53 -12.12
CA ASP A 227 23.78 17.69 -11.76
C ASP A 227 24.62 16.58 -12.37
N LEU A 228 24.13 15.33 -12.38
CA LEU A 228 24.78 14.23 -13.08
C LEU A 228 24.89 14.48 -14.59
N VAL A 229 23.79 14.92 -15.22
CA VAL A 229 23.78 15.26 -16.64
C VAL A 229 24.73 16.42 -16.95
N LYS A 230 24.83 17.39 -16.07
CA LYS A 230 25.77 18.52 -16.20
C LYS A 230 27.22 18.06 -16.11
N THR A 231 27.55 17.25 -15.09
CA THR A 231 28.92 16.70 -14.93
C THR A 231 29.32 15.76 -16.07
N LEU A 232 28.34 15.03 -16.66
CA LEU A 232 28.56 14.21 -17.86
C LEU A 232 28.84 15.10 -19.09
N LYS A 233 28.07 16.17 -19.30
CA LYS A 233 28.30 17.14 -20.40
C LYS A 233 29.65 17.81 -20.28
N ASP A 234 30.05 18.17 -19.06
CA ASP A 234 31.31 18.81 -18.75
C ASP A 234 32.51 17.81 -18.75
N LYS A 235 32.25 16.51 -19.04
CA LYS A 235 33.23 15.41 -19.01
C LYS A 235 34.03 15.33 -17.71
N ASN A 236 33.45 15.77 -16.60
CA ASN A 236 34.08 15.75 -15.28
C ASN A 236 33.85 14.41 -14.58
N PHE A 237 34.61 13.38 -14.97
CA PHE A 237 34.50 12.02 -14.45
C PHE A 237 34.77 11.89 -12.95
N LYS A 238 35.52 12.83 -12.34
CA LYS A 238 35.80 12.81 -10.89
C LYS A 238 34.56 13.17 -10.10
N GLU A 239 33.85 14.23 -10.47
CA GLU A 239 32.60 14.62 -9.84
C GLU A 239 31.47 13.64 -10.15
N MET A 240 31.44 13.07 -11.34
CA MET A 240 30.49 12.00 -11.69
C MET A 240 30.64 10.77 -10.78
N ARG A 241 31.89 10.30 -10.55
CA ARG A 241 32.13 9.17 -9.63
C ARG A 241 31.71 9.51 -8.21
N LYS A 242 31.99 10.71 -7.75
CA LYS A 242 31.60 11.16 -6.43
C LYS A 242 30.07 11.21 -6.29
N TRP A 243 29.37 11.69 -7.34
CA TRP A 243 27.92 11.68 -7.39
C TRP A 243 27.36 10.25 -7.33
N VAL A 244 27.88 9.32 -8.14
CA VAL A 244 27.46 7.91 -8.13
C VAL A 244 27.66 7.26 -6.76
N VAL A 245 28.83 7.45 -6.12
CA VAL A 245 29.09 6.90 -4.78
C VAL A 245 28.12 7.43 -3.73
N ASN A 246 27.77 8.69 -3.82
CA ASN A 246 26.84 9.34 -2.85
C ASN A 246 25.36 8.98 -3.11
N ASN A 247 25.05 8.36 -4.28
CA ASN A 247 23.67 8.04 -4.68
C ASN A 247 23.49 6.55 -5.03
N ILE A 248 24.39 5.68 -4.60
CA ILE A 248 24.33 4.23 -4.91
C ILE A 248 23.11 3.55 -4.27
N ASP A 249 22.54 4.13 -3.20
CA ASP A 249 21.43 3.57 -2.44
C ASP A 249 20.09 4.28 -2.75
N THR A 250 20.02 5.09 -3.79
CA THR A 250 18.80 5.74 -4.29
C THR A 250 18.35 5.13 -5.59
#